data_ac412f9bcefb594ebd4837e7fbcea9a7
#
_entry.id   ac412f9bcefb594ebd4837e7fbcea9a7
#
_cell.length_a   1.000
_cell.length_b   1.000
_cell.length_c   1.000
_cell.angle_alpha   90.00
_cell.angle_beta   90.00
_cell.angle_gamma   90.00
#
_symmetry.space_group_name_H-M   'P 1'
#
loop_
_entity.id
_entity.type
_entity.pdbx_description
1 polymer ?
#
loop_
_entity_poly.entity_id
_entity_poly.type
_entity_poly.pdbx_seq_one_letter_code
_entity_poly.pdbx_strand_id
1 'polypeptide(L)'
;MVRGVSGMQYVCSYDSPLGPMLLAAEGDWLTGAWFEGQKYFGRTLAAGRAEGDAPVLTLARRWLEVYFSGREPDFAVPLRPSGTPFQQEVWAALREIPYGQTTTYGAIARQMAARRGLPRLAAQAVGGAVGRNPICILVPCHRVLGADGSLTGYAGGVERKRRLLEMESPLRPGGPRLRCPVFAAPVAAGLQKTDRCPCSASAVSSAGRASASQSRKRGRQDL
;
A
#
# COMPACT_ATOMS: atom_id res chain seq x y z
N MET A 1 -12.30 -27.42 -9.77
CA MET A 1 -13.03 -26.38 -9.04
C MET A 1 -12.94 -26.71 -7.55
N VAL A 2 -11.96 -26.13 -6.85
CA VAL A 2 -11.84 -26.27 -5.39
C VAL A 2 -12.76 -25.21 -4.80
N ARG A 3 -13.91 -25.65 -4.27
CA ARG A 3 -14.72 -24.81 -3.39
C ARG A 3 -13.88 -24.58 -2.14
N GLY A 4 -13.26 -23.41 -2.03
CA GLY A 4 -12.60 -22.98 -0.81
C GLY A 4 -13.61 -23.07 0.33
N VAL A 5 -13.29 -23.84 1.35
CA VAL A 5 -13.99 -23.81 2.63
C VAL A 5 -13.95 -22.36 3.08
N SER A 6 -15.11 -21.71 3.08
CA SER A 6 -15.26 -20.36 3.62
C SER A 6 -14.90 -20.47 5.10
N GLY A 7 -13.72 -20.01 5.48
CA GLY A 7 -13.25 -20.05 6.85
C GLY A 7 -14.11 -19.13 7.73
N MET A 8 -14.16 -19.41 9.03
CA MET A 8 -14.76 -18.54 10.02
C MET A 8 -14.16 -17.14 9.91
N GLN A 9 -15.00 -16.11 9.81
CA GLN A 9 -14.55 -14.72 9.85
C GLN A 9 -14.51 -14.23 11.29
N TYR A 10 -13.34 -13.74 11.72
CA TYR A 10 -13.15 -13.13 13.03
C TYR A 10 -13.22 -11.62 12.91
N VAL A 11 -13.81 -10.98 13.93
CA VAL A 11 -13.92 -9.52 14.00
C VAL A 11 -13.43 -9.02 15.35
N CYS A 12 -12.84 -7.82 15.36
CA CYS A 12 -12.49 -7.10 16.58
C CYS A 12 -12.67 -5.60 16.39
N SER A 13 -12.97 -4.91 17.49
CA SER A 13 -13.02 -3.44 17.53
C SER A 13 -11.62 -2.85 17.66
N TYR A 14 -11.44 -1.65 17.14
CA TYR A 14 -10.24 -0.84 17.27
C TYR A 14 -10.61 0.62 17.47
N ASP A 15 -10.20 1.21 18.60
CA ASP A 15 -10.45 2.62 18.91
C ASP A 15 -9.39 3.50 18.27
N SER A 16 -9.74 4.12 17.13
CA SER A 16 -8.85 5.03 16.44
C SER A 16 -9.08 6.49 16.88
N PRO A 17 -8.08 7.39 16.70
CA PRO A 17 -8.26 8.83 16.96
C PRO A 17 -9.36 9.49 16.13
N LEU A 18 -9.82 8.83 15.05
CA LEU A 18 -10.88 9.31 14.16
C LEU A 18 -12.23 8.61 14.39
N GLY A 19 -12.35 7.87 15.49
CA GLY A 19 -13.52 7.12 15.90
C GLY A 19 -13.34 5.61 15.81
N PRO A 20 -14.26 4.84 16.39
CA PRO A 20 -14.16 3.38 16.46
C PRO A 20 -14.21 2.75 15.07
N MET A 21 -13.45 1.68 14.92
CA MET A 21 -13.35 0.87 13.71
C MET A 21 -13.67 -0.59 14.02
N LEU A 22 -14.25 -1.28 13.07
CA LEU A 22 -14.37 -2.74 13.06
C LEU A 22 -13.37 -3.32 12.08
N LEU A 23 -12.54 -4.25 12.54
CA LEU A 23 -11.62 -5.02 11.72
C LEU A 23 -12.17 -6.42 11.52
N ALA A 24 -11.97 -7.01 10.33
CA ALA A 24 -12.43 -8.36 10.02
C ALA A 24 -11.33 -9.13 9.29
N ALA A 25 -11.18 -10.42 9.67
CA ALA A 25 -10.19 -11.33 9.10
C ALA A 25 -10.80 -12.69 8.78
N GLU A 26 -10.25 -13.35 7.78
CA GLU A 26 -10.52 -14.74 7.42
C GLU A 26 -9.20 -15.47 7.16
N GLY A 27 -8.88 -16.45 8.01
CA GLY A 27 -7.55 -17.05 8.04
C GLY A 27 -6.47 -15.99 8.26
N ASP A 28 -5.45 -15.97 7.43
CA ASP A 28 -4.31 -15.05 7.52
C ASP A 28 -4.53 -13.71 6.79
N TRP A 29 -5.76 -13.41 6.37
CA TRP A 29 -6.06 -12.26 5.54
C TRP A 29 -6.99 -11.27 6.24
N LEU A 30 -6.61 -9.99 6.24
CA LEU A 30 -7.54 -8.92 6.58
C LEU A 30 -8.52 -8.74 5.43
N THR A 31 -9.81 -8.88 5.72
CA THR A 31 -10.91 -8.80 4.74
C THR A 31 -11.73 -7.54 4.88
N GLY A 32 -11.59 -6.82 6.00
CA GLY A 32 -12.31 -5.59 6.25
C GLY A 32 -11.70 -4.71 7.32
N ALA A 33 -11.87 -3.39 7.15
CA ALA A 33 -11.57 -2.36 8.13
C ALA A 33 -12.47 -1.16 7.85
N TRP A 34 -13.43 -0.88 8.72
CA TRP A 34 -14.43 0.17 8.54
C TRP A 34 -14.52 1.05 9.77
N PHE A 35 -14.68 2.34 9.56
CA PHE A 35 -15.13 3.23 10.63
C PHE A 35 -16.60 2.97 10.94
N GLU A 36 -16.99 2.96 12.19
CA GLU A 36 -18.40 2.89 12.56
C GLU A 36 -19.18 4.06 11.97
N GLY A 37 -20.41 3.78 11.52
CA GLY A 37 -21.28 4.76 10.90
C GLY A 37 -20.89 5.17 9.48
N GLN A 38 -19.84 4.62 8.88
CA GLN A 38 -19.50 4.92 7.49
C GLN A 38 -20.47 4.29 6.49
N LYS A 39 -20.54 4.89 5.29
CA LYS A 39 -21.27 4.29 4.18
C LYS A 39 -20.69 2.92 3.82
N TYR A 40 -21.53 1.92 3.58
CA TYR A 40 -21.17 0.53 3.30
C TYR A 40 -20.43 -0.19 4.45
N PHE A 41 -20.63 0.26 5.69
CA PHE A 41 -20.11 -0.41 6.88
C PHE A 41 -20.46 -1.91 6.88
N GLY A 42 -19.47 -2.75 7.11
CA GLY A 42 -19.65 -4.20 7.25
C GLY A 42 -20.23 -4.93 6.04
N ARG A 43 -20.29 -4.31 4.86
CA ARG A 43 -20.95 -4.90 3.67
C ARG A 43 -20.40 -6.27 3.25
N THR A 44 -19.15 -6.55 3.55
CA THR A 44 -18.48 -7.82 3.22
C THR A 44 -18.33 -8.74 4.42
N LEU A 45 -19.01 -8.42 5.53
CA LEU A 45 -19.04 -9.29 6.71
C LEU A 45 -19.86 -10.54 6.46
N ALA A 46 -19.32 -11.69 6.88
CA ALA A 46 -20.05 -12.94 6.87
C ALA A 46 -21.14 -12.96 7.95
N ALA A 47 -22.27 -13.62 7.67
CA ALA A 47 -23.35 -13.79 8.66
C ALA A 47 -22.89 -14.61 9.88
N GLY A 48 -22.03 -15.61 9.67
CA GLY A 48 -21.49 -16.50 10.71
C GLY A 48 -20.13 -16.05 11.26
N ARG A 49 -19.92 -14.75 11.46
CA ARG A 49 -18.70 -14.22 12.06
C ARG A 49 -18.68 -14.42 13.58
N ALA A 50 -17.49 -14.53 14.15
CA ALA A 50 -17.27 -14.58 15.60
C ALA A 50 -16.44 -13.38 16.05
N GLU A 51 -16.72 -12.89 17.26
CA GLU A 51 -15.77 -12.00 17.93
C GLU A 51 -14.56 -12.82 18.38
N GLY A 52 -13.37 -12.31 18.13
CA GLY A 52 -12.15 -13.01 18.47
C GLY A 52 -10.92 -12.35 17.90
N ASP A 53 -9.79 -12.88 18.29
CA ASP A 53 -8.49 -12.42 17.82
C ASP A 53 -7.91 -13.42 16.80
N ALA A 54 -7.22 -12.88 15.83
CA ALA A 54 -6.45 -13.63 14.84
C ALA A 54 -5.10 -12.92 14.66
N PRO A 55 -4.01 -13.62 14.35
CA PRO A 55 -2.70 -12.99 14.19
C PRO A 55 -2.70 -11.80 13.23
N VAL A 56 -3.46 -11.88 12.14
CA VAL A 56 -3.60 -10.78 11.18
C VAL A 56 -4.38 -9.58 11.74
N LEU A 57 -5.32 -9.77 12.66
CA LEU A 57 -6.03 -8.68 13.35
C LEU A 57 -5.08 -7.94 14.30
N THR A 58 -4.26 -8.67 15.04
CA THR A 58 -3.19 -8.09 15.87
C THR A 58 -2.19 -7.31 15.03
N LEU A 59 -1.77 -7.86 13.88
CA LEU A 59 -0.89 -7.18 12.93
C LEU A 59 -1.53 -5.91 12.36
N ALA A 60 -2.81 -5.95 12.02
CA ALA A 60 -3.55 -4.80 11.51
C ALA A 60 -3.70 -3.69 12.56
N ARG A 61 -3.97 -4.04 13.83
CA ARG A 61 -3.99 -3.08 14.94
C ARG A 61 -2.65 -2.38 15.10
N ARG A 62 -1.55 -3.14 15.14
CA ARG A 62 -0.20 -2.59 15.22
C ARG A 62 0.13 -1.68 14.02
N TRP A 63 -0.30 -2.05 12.82
CA TRP A 63 -0.15 -1.23 11.62
C TRP A 63 -0.88 0.12 11.77
N LEU A 64 -2.13 0.09 12.26
CA LEU A 64 -2.94 1.28 12.51
C LEU A 64 -2.34 2.15 13.62
N GLU A 65 -1.80 1.58 14.69
CA GLU A 65 -1.10 2.32 15.75
C GLU A 65 0.09 3.11 15.20
N VAL A 66 0.93 2.47 14.37
CA VAL A 66 2.05 3.15 13.69
C VAL A 66 1.52 4.26 12.78
N TYR A 67 0.51 3.97 11.96
CA TYR A 67 -0.10 4.94 11.06
C TYR A 67 -0.66 6.15 11.81
N PHE A 68 -1.44 5.94 12.87
CA PHE A 68 -2.03 7.02 13.67
C PHE A 68 -1.01 7.75 14.57
N SER A 69 0.20 7.24 14.71
CA SER A 69 1.32 8.00 15.29
C SER A 69 1.94 9.02 14.30
N GLY A 70 1.40 9.14 13.08
CA GLY A 70 1.91 10.04 12.04
C GLY A 70 3.12 9.51 11.29
N ARG A 71 3.37 8.19 11.34
CA ARG A 71 4.48 7.54 10.62
C ARG A 71 3.94 6.58 9.57
N GLU A 72 4.67 6.45 8.48
CA GLU A 72 4.40 5.40 7.51
C GLU A 72 4.80 4.04 8.10
N PRO A 73 3.86 3.05 8.18
CA PRO A 73 4.24 1.71 8.60
C PRO A 73 5.19 1.04 7.60
N ASP A 74 6.27 0.45 8.09
CA ASP A 74 7.33 -0.20 7.32
C ASP A 74 7.11 -1.72 7.09
N PHE A 75 5.95 -2.21 7.48
CA PHE A 75 5.54 -3.61 7.29
C PHE A 75 4.16 -3.71 6.65
N ALA A 76 3.90 -4.82 5.98
CA ALA A 76 2.66 -5.07 5.27
C ALA A 76 1.71 -5.96 6.07
N VAL A 77 0.41 -5.69 5.94
CA VAL A 77 -0.68 -6.57 6.39
C VAL A 77 -1.19 -7.32 5.17
N PRO A 78 -1.37 -8.65 5.22
CA PRO A 78 -1.99 -9.41 4.14
C PRO A 78 -3.45 -8.98 3.95
N LEU A 79 -3.80 -8.45 2.76
CA LEU A 79 -5.13 -7.92 2.45
C LEU A 79 -5.84 -8.77 1.41
N ARG A 80 -7.11 -9.13 1.69
CA ARG A 80 -7.99 -9.83 0.74
C ARG A 80 -9.36 -9.14 0.69
N PRO A 81 -9.49 -7.97 0.03
CA PRO A 81 -10.77 -7.30 -0.11
C PRO A 81 -11.71 -8.10 -1.01
N SER A 82 -12.97 -8.28 -0.59
CA SER A 82 -14.00 -8.91 -1.39
C SER A 82 -14.75 -7.91 -2.24
N GLY A 83 -14.84 -8.15 -3.54
CA GLY A 83 -15.50 -7.26 -4.51
C GLY A 83 -15.47 -7.81 -5.93
N THR A 84 -16.08 -7.07 -6.87
CA THR A 84 -16.04 -7.42 -8.30
C THR A 84 -14.61 -7.32 -8.86
N PRO A 85 -14.29 -7.99 -9.98
CA PRO A 85 -12.98 -7.88 -10.62
C PRO A 85 -12.57 -6.42 -10.86
N PHE A 86 -13.50 -5.58 -11.32
CA PHE A 86 -13.24 -4.15 -11.50
C PHE A 86 -12.89 -3.42 -10.20
N GLN A 87 -13.61 -3.71 -9.11
CA GLN A 87 -13.32 -3.12 -7.81
C GLN A 87 -11.95 -3.54 -7.30
N GLN A 88 -11.59 -4.82 -7.43
CA GLN A 88 -10.29 -5.34 -7.01
C GLN A 88 -9.14 -4.67 -7.77
N GLU A 89 -9.27 -4.46 -9.08
CA GLU A 89 -8.27 -3.72 -9.86
C GLU A 89 -8.14 -2.26 -9.42
N VAL A 90 -9.27 -1.58 -9.15
CA VAL A 90 -9.23 -0.22 -8.61
C VAL A 90 -8.52 -0.20 -7.27
N TRP A 91 -8.85 -1.12 -6.36
CA TRP A 91 -8.21 -1.18 -5.03
C TRP A 91 -6.73 -1.55 -5.10
N ALA A 92 -6.32 -2.38 -6.08
CA ALA A 92 -4.91 -2.62 -6.35
C ALA A 92 -4.19 -1.33 -6.78
N ALA A 93 -4.80 -0.54 -7.69
CA ALA A 93 -4.25 0.75 -8.09
C ALA A 93 -4.19 1.78 -6.94
N LEU A 94 -5.15 1.73 -5.99
CA LEU A 94 -5.08 2.58 -4.80
C LEU A 94 -3.84 2.28 -3.93
N ARG A 95 -3.46 1.01 -3.80
CA ARG A 95 -2.30 0.58 -3.00
C ARG A 95 -0.96 1.03 -3.60
N GLU A 96 -0.94 1.44 -4.86
CA GLU A 96 0.23 2.00 -5.53
C GLU A 96 0.45 3.49 -5.18
N ILE A 97 -0.52 4.16 -4.52
CA ILE A 97 -0.40 5.58 -4.15
C ILE A 97 0.46 5.67 -2.88
N PRO A 98 1.65 6.32 -2.94
CA PRO A 98 2.53 6.40 -1.80
C PRO A 98 1.92 7.21 -0.63
N TYR A 99 2.46 7.00 0.57
CA TYR A 99 2.13 7.78 1.76
C TYR A 99 2.39 9.27 1.52
N GLY A 100 1.46 10.13 1.95
CA GLY A 100 1.55 11.58 1.78
C GLY A 100 1.34 12.08 0.36
N GLN A 101 1.03 11.21 -0.60
CA GLN A 101 0.73 11.59 -1.98
C GLN A 101 -0.76 11.44 -2.28
N THR A 102 -1.23 12.23 -3.25
CA THR A 102 -2.62 12.20 -3.69
C THR A 102 -2.71 12.02 -5.20
N THR A 103 -3.84 11.49 -5.65
CA THR A 103 -4.17 11.35 -7.07
C THR A 103 -5.63 11.75 -7.31
N THR A 104 -6.09 11.70 -8.56
CA THR A 104 -7.49 11.99 -8.91
C THR A 104 -8.19 10.77 -9.48
N TYR A 105 -9.53 10.72 -9.34
CA TYR A 105 -10.34 9.66 -9.98
C TYR A 105 -10.07 9.56 -11.48
N GLY A 106 -9.88 10.71 -12.16
CA GLY A 106 -9.56 10.75 -13.58
C GLY A 106 -8.17 10.19 -13.91
N ALA A 107 -7.17 10.40 -13.05
CA ALA A 107 -5.83 9.84 -13.23
C ALA A 107 -5.84 8.31 -13.12
N ILE A 108 -6.52 7.76 -12.10
CA ILE A 108 -6.71 6.32 -11.96
C ILE A 108 -7.46 5.75 -13.17
N ALA A 109 -8.53 6.43 -13.63
CA ALA A 109 -9.30 5.99 -14.78
C ALA A 109 -8.44 5.91 -16.06
N ARG A 110 -7.57 6.89 -16.32
CA ARG A 110 -6.62 6.87 -17.44
C ARG A 110 -5.61 5.73 -17.32
N GLN A 111 -5.02 5.55 -16.14
CA GLN A 111 -4.07 4.46 -15.89
C GLN A 111 -4.70 3.09 -16.14
N MET A 112 -5.91 2.86 -15.63
CA MET A 112 -6.63 1.60 -15.83
C MET A 112 -7.05 1.39 -17.29
N ALA A 113 -7.49 2.45 -17.99
CA ALA A 113 -7.81 2.37 -19.40
C ALA A 113 -6.59 1.94 -20.24
N ALA A 114 -5.42 2.55 -19.97
CA ALA A 114 -4.18 2.18 -20.62
C ALA A 114 -3.78 0.72 -20.35
N ARG A 115 -3.87 0.25 -19.11
CA ARG A 115 -3.59 -1.16 -18.74
C ARG A 115 -4.51 -2.16 -19.44
N ARG A 116 -5.71 -1.76 -19.76
CA ARG A 116 -6.73 -2.60 -20.45
C ARG A 116 -6.78 -2.43 -21.96
N GLY A 117 -5.95 -1.56 -22.54
CA GLY A 117 -6.02 -1.22 -23.95
C GLY A 117 -7.33 -0.53 -24.36
N LEU A 118 -8.01 0.15 -23.43
CA LEU A 118 -9.25 0.85 -23.66
C LEU A 118 -8.98 2.32 -24.02
N PRO A 119 -9.77 2.93 -24.91
CA PRO A 119 -9.58 4.34 -25.28
C PRO A 119 -9.89 5.28 -24.11
N ARG A 120 -10.80 4.91 -23.22
CA ARG A 120 -11.16 5.67 -22.02
C ARG A 120 -11.89 4.81 -21.00
N LEU A 121 -11.83 5.23 -19.74
CA LEU A 121 -12.64 4.72 -18.64
C LEU A 121 -13.27 5.89 -17.90
N ALA A 122 -14.53 5.75 -17.46
CA ALA A 122 -15.22 6.81 -16.77
C ALA A 122 -14.67 6.98 -15.33
N ALA A 123 -14.26 8.20 -14.96
CA ALA A 123 -13.83 8.52 -13.60
C ALA A 123 -14.93 8.25 -12.56
N GLN A 124 -16.20 8.39 -12.94
CA GLN A 124 -17.34 8.08 -12.07
C GLN A 124 -17.40 6.58 -11.70
N ALA A 125 -17.09 5.68 -12.66
CA ALA A 125 -17.03 4.24 -12.39
C ALA A 125 -15.92 3.92 -11.37
N VAL A 126 -14.75 4.54 -11.53
CA VAL A 126 -13.64 4.45 -10.57
C VAL A 126 -14.08 5.00 -9.22
N GLY A 127 -14.72 6.17 -9.17
CA GLY A 127 -15.25 6.75 -7.93
C GLY A 127 -16.21 5.83 -7.19
N GLY A 128 -17.09 5.15 -7.93
CA GLY A 128 -18.00 4.15 -7.38
C GLY A 128 -17.27 2.95 -6.75
N ALA A 129 -16.18 2.49 -7.36
CA ALA A 129 -15.34 1.41 -6.82
C ALA A 129 -14.52 1.86 -5.60
N VAL A 130 -13.91 3.07 -5.69
CA VAL A 130 -13.16 3.69 -4.57
C VAL A 130 -14.05 3.84 -3.33
N GLY A 131 -15.29 4.34 -3.50
CA GLY A 131 -16.25 4.52 -2.40
C GLY A 131 -16.73 3.21 -1.76
N ARG A 132 -16.55 2.07 -2.40
CA ARG A 132 -16.92 0.74 -1.89
C ARG A 132 -15.74 -0.04 -1.31
N ASN A 133 -14.59 0.61 -1.12
CA ASN A 133 -13.42 0.00 -0.50
C ASN A 133 -13.78 -0.60 0.89
N PRO A 134 -13.58 -1.93 1.10
CA PRO A 134 -13.90 -2.56 2.37
C PRO A 134 -12.78 -2.45 3.42
N ILE A 135 -11.59 -1.97 3.06
CA ILE A 135 -10.44 -1.91 3.95
C ILE A 135 -9.91 -0.46 4.00
N CYS A 136 -10.59 0.37 4.80
CA CYS A 136 -10.23 1.78 4.94
C CYS A 136 -8.80 1.94 5.48
N ILE A 137 -8.13 3.00 5.10
CA ILE A 137 -6.76 3.40 5.45
C ILE A 137 -5.71 2.50 4.82
N LEU A 138 -5.69 1.18 5.09
CA LEU A 138 -4.71 0.24 4.52
C LEU A 138 -4.82 0.16 2.98
N VAL A 139 -6.05 0.30 2.44
CA VAL A 139 -6.25 0.61 1.02
C VAL A 139 -6.60 2.10 0.95
N PRO A 140 -5.69 2.97 0.50
CA PRO A 140 -5.74 4.41 0.75
C PRO A 140 -6.71 5.18 -0.16
N CYS A 141 -8.01 4.85 -0.08
CA CYS A 141 -9.05 5.54 -0.85
C CYS A 141 -9.19 7.03 -0.47
N HIS A 142 -8.71 7.44 0.71
CA HIS A 142 -8.65 8.84 1.13
C HIS A 142 -7.66 9.69 0.32
N ARG A 143 -6.64 9.07 -0.31
CA ARG A 143 -5.65 9.75 -1.17
C ARG A 143 -6.18 10.13 -2.56
N VAL A 144 -7.45 9.78 -2.89
CA VAL A 144 -8.05 10.10 -4.19
C VAL A 144 -8.93 11.34 -4.07
N LEU A 145 -8.66 12.36 -4.88
CA LEU A 145 -9.32 13.66 -4.86
C LEU A 145 -10.18 13.88 -6.13
N GLY A 146 -11.07 14.85 -6.09
CA GLY A 146 -11.68 15.42 -7.29
C GLY A 146 -10.64 16.06 -8.21
N ALA A 147 -11.02 16.30 -9.46
CA ALA A 147 -10.12 16.98 -10.42
C ALA A 147 -9.77 18.41 -10.02
N ASP A 148 -10.64 19.05 -9.27
CA ASP A 148 -10.51 20.36 -8.67
C ASP A 148 -9.83 20.37 -7.29
N GLY A 149 -9.37 19.19 -6.83
CA GLY A 149 -8.79 19.00 -5.49
C GLY A 149 -9.83 18.80 -4.37
N SER A 150 -11.12 18.68 -4.70
CA SER A 150 -12.18 18.52 -3.71
C SER A 150 -12.10 17.18 -2.97
N LEU A 151 -12.47 17.21 -1.68
CA LEU A 151 -12.47 16.03 -0.79
C LEU A 151 -13.77 15.22 -0.92
N THR A 152 -14.15 14.83 -2.12
CA THR A 152 -15.38 14.07 -2.37
C THR A 152 -15.15 12.55 -2.31
N GLY A 153 -16.24 11.79 -2.20
CA GLY A 153 -16.27 10.36 -2.50
C GLY A 153 -15.67 9.42 -1.45
N TYR A 154 -15.46 9.86 -0.22
CA TYR A 154 -14.95 9.01 0.86
C TYR A 154 -16.09 8.41 1.70
N ALA A 155 -16.12 7.07 1.84
CA ALA A 155 -17.16 6.37 2.59
C ALA A 155 -17.17 6.74 4.08
N GLY A 156 -16.02 7.02 4.67
CA GLY A 156 -15.85 7.44 6.06
C GLY A 156 -16.22 8.90 6.33
N GLY A 157 -16.64 9.67 5.30
CA GLY A 157 -16.98 11.09 5.41
C GLY A 157 -15.80 12.03 5.14
N VAL A 158 -16.13 13.25 4.70
CA VAL A 158 -15.14 14.25 4.26
C VAL A 158 -14.21 14.67 5.40
N GLU A 159 -14.72 14.77 6.61
CA GLU A 159 -13.92 15.19 7.77
C GLU A 159 -12.81 14.18 8.10
N ARG A 160 -13.13 12.87 8.14
CA ARG A 160 -12.12 11.84 8.33
C ARG A 160 -11.09 11.83 7.19
N LYS A 161 -11.55 12.02 5.94
CA LYS A 161 -10.65 12.12 4.78
C LYS A 161 -9.67 13.27 4.93
N ARG A 162 -10.14 14.45 5.35
CA ARG A 162 -9.32 15.63 5.58
C ARG A 162 -8.25 15.34 6.64
N ARG A 163 -8.67 14.79 7.78
CA ARG A 163 -7.78 14.44 8.89
C ARG A 163 -6.71 13.43 8.51
N LEU A 164 -7.07 12.40 7.74
CA LEU A 164 -6.12 11.38 7.25
C LEU A 164 -5.07 12.03 6.32
N LEU A 165 -5.49 12.89 5.40
CA LEU A 165 -4.58 13.61 4.51
C LEU A 165 -3.67 14.58 5.27
N GLU A 166 -4.18 15.26 6.29
CA GLU A 166 -3.38 16.14 7.16
C GLU A 166 -2.32 15.36 7.94
N MET A 167 -2.67 14.16 8.45
CA MET A 167 -1.73 13.30 9.16
C MET A 167 -0.62 12.76 8.26
N GLU A 168 -0.93 12.46 7.00
CA GLU A 168 0.05 11.98 6.04
C GLU A 168 0.90 13.10 5.43
N SER A 169 0.44 14.33 5.54
CA SER A 169 1.15 15.48 4.97
C SER A 169 2.22 15.95 5.93
N PRO A 170 3.51 16.04 5.54
CA PRO A 170 4.56 16.59 6.37
C PRO A 170 4.44 18.12 6.52
N LEU A 171 3.24 18.68 6.40
CA LEU A 171 3.01 20.10 6.43
C LEU A 171 3.16 20.67 7.84
N ARG A 172 4.20 21.49 8.00
CA ARG A 172 4.29 22.51 9.04
C ARG A 172 3.03 23.38 9.04
N PRO A 173 2.52 23.81 10.21
CA PRO A 173 1.44 24.80 10.28
C PRO A 173 1.81 26.03 9.47
N GLY A 174 1.05 26.36 8.41
CA GLY A 174 1.27 27.53 7.56
C GLY A 174 1.78 27.29 6.14
N GLY A 175 1.91 26.04 5.69
CA GLY A 175 2.36 25.72 4.32
C GLY A 175 1.27 25.88 3.25
N PRO A 176 1.65 26.06 1.97
CA PRO A 176 0.73 26.38 0.89
C PRO A 176 -0.18 25.20 0.52
N ARG A 177 -1.39 25.54 0.07
CA ARG A 177 -2.44 24.63 -0.37
C ARG A 177 -1.90 23.52 -1.27
N LEU A 178 -2.33 22.27 -0.97
CA LEU A 178 -2.07 21.05 -1.72
C LEU A 178 -2.21 21.30 -3.25
N ARG A 179 -1.09 21.51 -3.93
CA ARG A 179 -1.01 21.34 -5.38
C ARG A 179 -0.79 19.83 -5.61
N CYS A 180 -1.78 19.19 -6.22
CA CYS A 180 -1.60 17.81 -6.70
C CYS A 180 -0.39 17.75 -7.61
N PRO A 181 0.68 17.02 -7.28
CA PRO A 181 1.59 16.58 -8.32
C PRO A 181 0.80 15.62 -9.21
N VAL A 182 0.58 16.00 -10.44
CA VAL A 182 0.08 15.09 -11.48
C VAL A 182 1.10 13.97 -11.56
N PHE A 183 0.70 12.77 -11.20
CA PHE A 183 1.51 11.58 -11.40
C PHE A 183 1.79 11.49 -12.90
N ALA A 184 2.98 11.89 -13.33
CA ALA A 184 3.47 11.58 -14.66
C ALA A 184 3.59 10.05 -14.73
N ALA A 185 2.80 9.44 -15.61
CA ALA A 185 2.96 8.02 -15.92
C ALA A 185 4.45 7.75 -16.22
N PRO A 186 5.04 6.66 -15.75
CA PRO A 186 6.35 6.26 -16.23
C PRO A 186 6.21 6.03 -17.71
N VAL A 187 6.86 6.87 -18.51
CA VAL A 187 7.03 6.68 -19.92
C VAL A 187 7.81 5.37 -20.05
N ALA A 188 7.21 4.39 -20.73
CA ALA A 188 7.87 3.16 -21.09
C ALA A 188 9.16 3.55 -21.86
N ALA A 189 10.31 3.38 -21.21
CA ALA A 189 11.60 3.56 -21.83
C ALA A 189 11.75 2.46 -22.88
N GLY A 190 11.64 2.85 -24.16
CA GLY A 190 11.91 2.01 -25.30
C GLY A 190 13.33 1.49 -25.23
N LEU A 191 13.44 0.20 -25.52
CA LEU A 191 14.69 -0.49 -25.79
C LEU A 191 15.45 0.27 -26.89
N GLN A 192 16.55 0.93 -26.55
CA GLN A 192 17.59 1.25 -27.50
C GLN A 192 18.87 0.51 -27.12
N LYS A 193 19.30 -0.33 -28.06
CA LYS A 193 20.57 -1.03 -28.07
C LYS A 193 21.73 -0.04 -28.24
N THR A 194 22.85 -0.46 -27.62
CA THR A 194 24.23 -0.08 -27.91
C THR A 194 24.64 1.34 -27.49
N ASP A 195 25.49 1.42 -26.45
CA ASP A 195 26.85 1.85 -26.71
C ASP A 195 27.77 1.54 -25.52
N ARG A 196 28.95 1.18 -25.88
CA ARG A 196 30.09 0.69 -25.13
C ARG A 196 30.50 1.65 -24.00
N CYS A 197 30.79 1.07 -22.87
CA CYS A 197 31.61 1.69 -21.84
C CYS A 197 33.09 1.69 -22.29
N PRO A 198 33.78 2.81 -22.32
CA PRO A 198 35.23 2.85 -22.41
C PRO A 198 35.79 3.17 -21.03
N CYS A 199 36.20 2.15 -20.29
CA CYS A 199 37.19 2.32 -19.24
C CYS A 199 38.49 1.69 -19.72
N SER A 200 39.31 2.49 -20.32
CA SER A 200 40.74 2.19 -20.53
C SER A 200 41.54 3.01 -19.51
N ALA A 201 42.27 2.27 -18.69
CA ALA A 201 43.70 2.28 -18.46
C ALA A 201 44.35 3.55 -17.94
N SER A 202 45.07 3.37 -16.88
CA SER A 202 46.49 3.70 -16.66
C SER A 202 46.80 3.41 -15.19
N ALA A 203 47.52 2.40 -14.88
CA ALA A 203 48.97 2.16 -14.86
C ALA A 203 49.69 3.02 -13.81
N VAL A 204 50.41 2.40 -12.97
CA VAL A 204 51.86 2.36 -12.70
C VAL A 204 52.09 1.99 -11.24
N SER A 205 52.60 0.82 -10.96
CA SER A 205 53.97 0.42 -10.70
C SER A 205 54.54 0.92 -9.38
N SER A 206 54.92 0.00 -8.54
CA SER A 206 56.27 -0.31 -8.03
C SER A 206 56.19 -1.07 -6.69
N ALA A 207 56.59 -2.30 -6.67
CA ALA A 207 57.86 -2.85 -6.26
C ALA A 207 58.09 -2.85 -4.76
N GLY A 208 58.28 -4.06 -4.19
CA GLY A 208 58.73 -4.29 -2.83
C GLY A 208 58.79 -5.78 -2.50
N ARG A 209 59.92 -6.40 -2.80
CA ARG A 209 60.33 -7.78 -2.44
C ARG A 209 60.54 -7.96 -0.95
N ALA A 210 60.30 -9.17 -0.46
CA ALA A 210 61.22 -10.06 0.30
C ALA A 210 60.35 -10.97 1.18
N SER A 211 60.41 -12.19 0.94
CA SER A 211 61.26 -13.32 1.33
C SER A 211 60.89 -13.96 2.66
N ALA A 212 60.53 -15.23 2.52
CA ALA A 212 61.05 -16.42 3.23
C ALA A 212 60.72 -16.51 4.74
N SER A 213 60.24 -17.57 5.28
CA SER A 213 60.70 -18.96 5.27
C SER A 213 59.79 -19.82 6.18
N GLN A 214 59.51 -20.98 5.71
CA GLN A 214 59.60 -22.28 6.38
C GLN A 214 59.36 -22.37 7.89
N SER A 215 58.43 -23.22 8.36
CA SER A 215 58.80 -24.51 8.93
C SER A 215 57.60 -25.33 9.41
N ARG A 216 57.48 -26.50 8.88
CA ARG A 216 57.03 -27.80 9.36
C ARG A 216 56.92 -27.98 10.89
N LYS A 217 55.83 -28.71 11.29
CA LYS A 217 55.83 -30.02 12.01
C LYS A 217 54.38 -30.30 12.43
N ARG A 218 53.68 -31.33 11.96
CA ARG A 218 53.60 -32.75 12.34
C ARG A 218 53.36 -33.00 13.82
N GLY A 219 52.32 -33.78 14.08
CA GLY A 219 52.05 -34.58 15.27
C GLY A 219 50.54 -34.54 15.55
N ARG A 220 49.73 -35.46 15.14
CA ARG A 220 49.50 -36.88 15.46
C ARG A 220 49.10 -37.11 16.92
N GLN A 221 47.92 -37.66 17.02
CA GLN A 221 47.41 -38.76 17.86
C GLN A 221 46.72 -38.38 19.19
N ASP A 222 45.52 -38.88 19.21
CA ASP A 222 44.90 -39.90 20.08
C ASP A 222 44.37 -39.38 21.46
N LEU A 223 43.12 -39.40 21.60
CA LEU A 223 42.24 -40.29 22.34
C LEU A 223 40.78 -39.77 22.24
#